data_2b73df6a7e4fbc8310cf821e00707a11
#
_entry.id   2b73df6a7e4fbc8310cf821e00707a11
#
_cell.length_a   1.000
_cell.length_b   1.000
_cell.length_c   1.000
_cell.angle_alpha   90.00
_cell.angle_beta   90.00
_cell.angle_gamma   90.00
#
_symmetry.space_group_name_H-M   'P 1'
#
loop_
_entity.id
_entity.type
_entity.pdbx_description
1 polymer ?
#
loop_
_entity_poly.entity_id
_entity_poly.type
_entity_poly.pdbx_seq_one_letter_code
_entity_poly.pdbx_strand_id
1 'polypeptide(L)'
;LGLPPDPDNATEGLALLSDITSKLPATKVIVLTGSEQKEHALASVKLGAYNFLQKGVSMDELKVALSTAAKMQKLEKENHELRNQQALTTNIIGQSPVMLDVLKRMKRVAVLNVSTLLAGESGTGKELFAQNIHSHSGRAGKFVAVNCASIPGELLESQLFGHVRGAFTGAVKASDGLVKSADGGTLFLDEIGDMPLELQSKMLRFLQERTIQPVGSTKQVPVDVRIV
;
A
#
# COMPACT_ATOMS: atom_id res chain seq x y z
N LEU A 1 10.16 30.02 23.37
CA LEU A 1 11.37 30.19 22.57
C LEU A 1 12.46 30.63 23.53
N GLY A 2 13.71 30.56 23.21
CA GLY A 2 14.82 30.78 24.15
C GLY A 2 15.27 29.43 24.76
N LEU A 3 16.15 28.74 24.05
CA LEU A 3 16.77 27.50 24.44
C LEU A 3 18.29 27.70 24.57
N PRO A 4 19.00 26.91 25.40
CA PRO A 4 20.46 26.96 25.41
C PRO A 4 21.03 26.70 23.99
N PRO A 5 22.20 27.27 23.62
CA PRO A 5 23.10 28.03 24.47
C PRO A 5 22.73 29.52 24.70
N ASP A 6 21.78 30.12 23.94
CA ASP A 6 21.41 31.54 24.07
C ASP A 6 19.91 31.67 24.40
N PRO A 7 19.55 31.70 25.72
CA PRO A 7 18.15 31.78 26.16
C PRO A 7 17.42 33.06 25.77
N ASP A 8 18.14 34.11 25.44
CA ASP A 8 17.56 35.42 25.04
C ASP A 8 17.26 35.48 23.53
N ASN A 9 17.72 34.50 22.77
CA ASN A 9 17.50 34.41 21.34
C ASN A 9 16.44 33.34 20.98
N ALA A 10 15.47 33.70 20.14
CA ALA A 10 14.41 32.80 19.71
C ALA A 10 14.84 31.84 18.58
N THR A 11 16.02 32.01 17.99
CA THR A 11 16.46 31.31 16.77
C THR A 11 16.51 29.79 16.95
N GLU A 12 17.03 29.33 18.07
CA GLU A 12 17.12 27.88 18.33
C GLU A 12 15.76 27.23 18.56
N GLY A 13 14.85 27.91 19.25
CA GLY A 13 13.48 27.47 19.44
C GLY A 13 12.70 27.39 18.13
N LEU A 14 12.91 28.34 17.22
CA LEU A 14 12.30 28.30 15.88
C LEU A 14 12.92 27.20 14.98
N ALA A 15 14.22 26.94 15.09
CA ALA A 15 14.89 25.86 14.39
C ALA A 15 14.36 24.50 14.87
N LEU A 16 14.23 24.31 16.19
CA LEU A 16 13.65 23.08 16.77
C LEU A 16 12.18 22.90 16.33
N LEU A 17 11.38 23.97 16.29
CA LEU A 17 10.00 23.92 15.79
C LEU A 17 9.96 23.43 14.34
N SER A 18 10.79 24.00 13.47
CA SER A 18 10.89 23.60 12.06
C SER A 18 11.30 22.13 11.91
N ASP A 19 12.23 21.66 12.74
CA ASP A 19 12.68 20.28 12.74
C ASP A 19 11.57 19.29 13.20
N ILE A 20 10.82 19.64 14.25
CA ILE A 20 9.68 18.84 14.72
C ILE A 20 8.57 18.79 13.68
N THR A 21 8.18 19.93 13.10
CA THR A 21 7.07 19.99 12.14
C THR A 21 7.41 19.29 10.84
N SER A 22 8.68 19.28 10.41
CA SER A 22 9.12 18.55 9.22
C SER A 22 9.19 17.04 9.43
N LYS A 23 9.71 16.58 10.58
CA LYS A 23 9.89 15.15 10.89
C LYS A 23 8.61 14.49 11.40
N LEU A 24 7.75 15.24 12.08
CA LEU A 24 6.54 14.75 12.73
C LEU A 24 5.32 15.62 12.37
N PRO A 25 4.87 15.62 11.10
CA PRO A 25 3.83 16.55 10.61
C PRO A 25 2.46 16.37 11.29
N ALA A 26 2.21 15.20 11.89
CA ALA A 26 0.98 14.95 12.64
C ALA A 26 1.00 15.50 14.07
N THR A 27 2.16 15.99 14.55
CA THR A 27 2.31 16.50 15.92
C THR A 27 1.88 17.95 16.00
N LYS A 28 0.97 18.28 16.93
CA LYS A 28 0.56 19.67 17.21
C LYS A 28 1.52 20.29 18.20
N VAL A 29 2.27 21.28 17.75
CA VAL A 29 3.26 21.99 18.58
C VAL A 29 2.65 23.29 19.11
N ILE A 30 2.63 23.44 20.43
CA ILE A 30 2.24 24.69 21.10
C ILE A 30 3.51 25.34 21.64
N VAL A 31 3.75 26.56 21.22
CA VAL A 31 4.95 27.34 21.62
C VAL A 31 4.64 28.22 22.81
N LEU A 32 5.43 28.11 23.89
CA LEU A 32 5.40 29.00 25.03
C LEU A 32 6.54 30.01 24.88
N THR A 33 6.22 31.34 24.85
CA THR A 33 7.22 32.40 24.71
C THR A 33 7.10 33.40 25.85
N GLY A 34 8.25 33.90 26.35
CA GLY A 34 8.31 34.99 27.31
C GLY A 34 8.42 36.37 26.65
N SER A 35 8.62 36.40 25.32
CA SER A 35 8.80 37.63 24.59
C SER A 35 7.45 38.27 24.22
N GLU A 36 7.29 39.56 24.48
CA GLU A 36 6.14 40.33 24.00
C GLU A 36 6.21 40.67 22.50
N GLN A 37 7.29 40.28 21.82
CA GLN A 37 7.49 40.55 20.41
C GLN A 37 6.53 39.71 19.54
N LYS A 38 5.55 40.39 18.96
CA LYS A 38 4.57 39.80 18.02
C LYS A 38 5.23 39.10 16.84
N GLU A 39 6.45 39.50 16.48
CA GLU A 39 7.23 38.90 15.37
C GLU A 39 7.59 37.45 15.60
N HIS A 40 7.99 37.05 16.82
CA HIS A 40 8.33 35.68 17.15
C HIS A 40 7.09 34.78 17.20
N ALA A 41 5.95 35.31 17.66
CA ALA A 41 4.68 34.63 17.61
C ALA A 41 4.26 34.34 16.15
N LEU A 42 4.33 35.33 15.28
CA LEU A 42 4.01 35.22 13.87
C LEU A 42 4.97 34.29 13.14
N ALA A 43 6.26 34.33 13.46
CA ALA A 43 7.27 33.41 12.91
C ALA A 43 6.99 31.93 13.29
N SER A 44 6.60 31.69 14.55
CA SER A 44 6.28 30.33 15.00
C SER A 44 5.05 29.74 14.27
N VAL A 45 4.03 30.56 14.02
CA VAL A 45 2.84 30.11 13.24
C VAL A 45 3.22 29.83 11.78
N LYS A 46 4.04 30.66 11.15
CA LYS A 46 4.54 30.43 9.78
C LYS A 46 5.37 29.14 9.65
N LEU A 47 6.07 28.75 10.72
CA LEU A 47 6.85 27.50 10.79
C LEU A 47 6.02 26.29 11.19
N GLY A 48 4.69 26.43 11.30
CA GLY A 48 3.78 25.31 11.53
C GLY A 48 3.44 25.04 12.99
N ALA A 49 3.70 25.97 13.92
CA ALA A 49 3.16 25.85 15.27
C ALA A 49 1.62 25.86 15.23
N TYR A 50 1.01 24.94 15.95
CA TYR A 50 -0.46 24.87 16.06
C TYR A 50 -1.03 26.07 16.82
N ASN A 51 -0.34 26.49 17.89
CA ASN A 51 -0.69 27.64 18.69
C ASN A 51 0.56 28.21 19.38
N PHE A 52 0.46 29.46 19.85
CA PHE A 52 1.46 30.07 20.75
C PHE A 52 0.78 30.65 21.97
N LEU A 53 1.44 30.60 23.11
CA LEU A 53 0.97 31.15 24.37
C LEU A 53 2.10 31.94 25.03
N GLN A 54 1.76 32.97 25.80
CA GLN A 54 2.73 33.75 26.57
C GLN A 54 3.12 32.98 27.84
N LYS A 55 4.41 33.03 28.26
CA LYS A 55 4.82 32.51 29.56
C LYS A 55 4.10 33.27 30.66
N GLY A 56 3.49 32.56 31.60
CA GLY A 56 2.61 33.14 32.61
C GLY A 56 1.12 33.02 32.29
N VAL A 57 0.77 32.40 31.14
CA VAL A 57 -0.62 32.02 30.82
C VAL A 57 -1.24 31.25 31.98
N SER A 58 -2.54 31.44 32.20
CA SER A 58 -3.28 30.71 33.25
C SER A 58 -3.30 29.20 32.94
N MET A 59 -3.36 28.39 34.00
CA MET A 59 -3.43 26.94 33.83
C MET A 59 -4.69 26.50 33.05
N ASP A 60 -5.77 27.30 33.15
CA ASP A 60 -7.02 27.01 32.44
C ASP A 60 -6.91 27.29 30.94
N GLU A 61 -6.25 28.39 30.54
CA GLU A 61 -5.98 28.66 29.13
C GLU A 61 -5.03 27.64 28.51
N LEU A 62 -4.00 27.19 29.27
CA LEU A 62 -3.12 26.13 28.82
C LEU A 62 -3.88 24.80 28.61
N LYS A 63 -4.77 24.44 29.55
CA LYS A 63 -5.62 23.23 29.40
C LYS A 63 -6.53 23.31 28.18
N VAL A 64 -7.14 24.48 27.92
CA VAL A 64 -7.99 24.71 26.74
C VAL A 64 -7.17 24.53 25.47
N ALA A 65 -5.99 25.13 25.38
CA ALA A 65 -5.13 25.02 24.20
C ALA A 65 -4.70 23.55 23.95
N LEU A 66 -4.31 22.83 25.00
CA LEU A 66 -3.93 21.42 24.90
C LEU A 66 -5.12 20.54 24.50
N SER A 67 -6.29 20.75 25.10
CA SER A 67 -7.50 19.97 24.77
C SER A 67 -7.95 20.18 23.32
N THR A 68 -7.86 21.42 22.84
CA THR A 68 -8.20 21.78 21.46
C THR A 68 -7.21 21.16 20.46
N ALA A 69 -5.91 21.22 20.77
CA ALA A 69 -4.87 20.58 19.94
C ALA A 69 -5.05 19.08 19.86
N ALA A 70 -5.32 18.42 20.99
CA ALA A 70 -5.57 16.97 21.04
C ALA A 70 -6.83 16.58 20.25
N LYS A 71 -7.91 17.35 20.38
CA LYS A 71 -9.15 17.13 19.62
C LYS A 71 -8.93 17.28 18.11
N MET A 72 -8.18 18.32 17.70
CA MET A 72 -7.86 18.53 16.29
C MET A 72 -7.01 17.42 15.72
N GLN A 73 -5.97 16.97 16.43
CA GLN A 73 -5.14 15.84 16.04
C GLN A 73 -5.97 14.57 15.86
N LYS A 74 -6.90 14.30 16.78
CA LYS A 74 -7.81 13.15 16.67
C LYS A 74 -8.70 13.23 15.44
N LEU A 75 -9.31 14.40 15.19
CA LEU A 75 -10.17 14.63 14.02
C LEU A 75 -9.40 14.50 12.69
N GLU A 76 -8.18 15.02 12.61
CA GLU A 76 -7.34 14.86 11.42
C GLU A 76 -6.98 13.40 11.18
N LYS A 77 -6.66 12.65 12.24
CA LYS A 77 -6.38 11.21 12.15
C LYS A 77 -7.61 10.45 11.67
N GLU A 78 -8.78 10.69 12.25
CA GLU A 78 -10.04 10.08 11.83
C GLU A 78 -10.39 10.43 10.37
N ASN A 79 -10.21 11.70 9.97
CA ASN A 79 -10.44 12.13 8.59
C ASN A 79 -9.48 11.45 7.60
N HIS A 80 -8.20 11.32 7.96
CA HIS A 80 -7.20 10.60 7.16
C HIS A 80 -7.56 9.11 7.04
N GLU A 81 -8.00 8.48 8.13
CA GLU A 81 -8.47 7.10 8.13
C GLU A 81 -9.71 6.92 7.25
N LEU A 82 -10.69 7.85 7.33
CA LEU A 82 -11.89 7.83 6.50
C LEU A 82 -11.57 8.04 5.01
N ARG A 83 -10.71 9.00 4.67
CA ARG A 83 -10.25 9.22 3.28
C ARG A 83 -9.53 8.01 2.71
N ASN A 84 -8.66 7.40 3.51
CA ASN A 84 -7.98 6.17 3.12
C ASN A 84 -8.96 4.99 2.96
N GLN A 85 -10.01 4.92 3.75
CA GLN A 85 -11.09 3.95 3.57
C GLN A 85 -11.86 4.20 2.28
N GLN A 86 -12.23 5.45 1.97
CA GLN A 86 -12.94 5.81 0.74
C GLN A 86 -12.11 5.57 -0.52
N ALA A 87 -10.81 5.85 -0.49
CA ALA A 87 -9.92 5.63 -1.65
C ALA A 87 -9.78 4.14 -2.03
N LEU A 88 -10.02 3.22 -1.09
CA LEU A 88 -9.95 1.77 -1.34
C LEU A 88 -11.27 1.14 -1.76
N THR A 89 -12.38 1.82 -1.54
CA THR A 89 -13.71 1.23 -1.69
C THR A 89 -14.38 1.54 -3.02
N THR A 90 -13.64 1.91 -4.06
CA THR A 90 -14.25 2.24 -5.36
C THR A 90 -15.07 1.08 -5.94
N ASN A 91 -14.81 -0.18 -5.57
CA ASN A 91 -15.54 -1.33 -6.11
C ASN A 91 -16.00 -2.37 -5.07
N ILE A 92 -15.62 -2.24 -3.78
CA ILE A 92 -16.04 -3.19 -2.73
C ILE A 92 -17.02 -2.49 -1.79
N ILE A 93 -18.27 -2.95 -1.80
CA ILE A 93 -19.34 -2.43 -0.93
C ILE A 93 -19.44 -3.33 0.30
N GLY A 94 -19.14 -2.79 1.48
CA GLY A 94 -19.29 -3.51 2.74
C GLY A 94 -18.94 -2.63 3.94
N GLN A 95 -19.81 -2.65 4.97
CA GLN A 95 -19.65 -1.84 6.19
C GLN A 95 -19.60 -2.69 7.47
N SER A 96 -19.66 -4.03 7.35
CA SER A 96 -19.57 -4.87 8.53
C SER A 96 -18.19 -4.77 9.18
N PRO A 97 -18.07 -4.89 10.51
CA PRO A 97 -16.77 -4.85 11.19
C PRO A 97 -15.78 -5.87 10.66
N VAL A 98 -16.25 -7.06 10.29
CA VAL A 98 -15.43 -8.14 9.69
C VAL A 98 -14.88 -7.70 8.34
N MET A 99 -15.72 -7.12 7.47
CA MET A 99 -15.29 -6.63 6.16
C MET A 99 -14.26 -5.50 6.29
N LEU A 100 -14.47 -4.58 7.22
CA LEU A 100 -13.53 -3.49 7.48
C LEU A 100 -12.16 -3.99 7.95
N ASP A 101 -12.10 -5.08 8.75
CA ASP A 101 -10.85 -5.71 9.15
C ASP A 101 -10.15 -6.35 7.95
N VAL A 102 -10.86 -7.08 7.11
CA VAL A 102 -10.32 -7.68 5.87
C VAL A 102 -9.77 -6.58 4.93
N LEU A 103 -10.48 -5.48 4.75
CA LEU A 103 -10.03 -4.34 3.96
C LEU A 103 -8.76 -3.70 4.54
N LYS A 104 -8.64 -3.58 5.87
CA LYS A 104 -7.41 -3.10 6.53
C LYS A 104 -6.23 -4.03 6.27
N ARG A 105 -6.42 -5.35 6.34
CA ARG A 105 -5.38 -6.35 6.03
C ARG A 105 -4.96 -6.28 4.56
N MET A 106 -5.93 -6.20 3.66
CA MET A 106 -5.69 -6.04 2.22
C MET A 106 -4.80 -4.81 1.94
N LYS A 107 -5.07 -3.66 2.58
CA LYS A 107 -4.24 -2.45 2.46
C LYS A 107 -2.78 -2.70 2.81
N ARG A 108 -2.55 -3.35 3.96
CA ARG A 108 -1.19 -3.64 4.42
C ARG A 108 -0.44 -4.55 3.45
N VAL A 109 -1.14 -5.55 2.90
CA VAL A 109 -0.58 -6.50 1.96
C VAL A 109 -0.37 -5.87 0.59
N ALA A 110 -1.24 -4.97 0.16
CA ALA A 110 -1.18 -4.36 -1.18
C ALA A 110 0.18 -3.69 -1.47
N VAL A 111 0.74 -2.97 -0.52
CA VAL A 111 2.02 -2.26 -0.66
C VAL A 111 3.25 -3.18 -0.57
N LEU A 112 3.06 -4.45 -0.14
CA LEU A 112 4.14 -5.42 -0.02
C LEU A 112 4.24 -6.26 -1.30
N ASN A 113 5.45 -6.54 -1.77
CA ASN A 113 5.66 -7.41 -2.93
C ASN A 113 5.74 -8.89 -2.50
N VAL A 114 4.64 -9.39 -1.93
CA VAL A 114 4.52 -10.77 -1.45
C VAL A 114 3.40 -11.51 -2.17
N SER A 115 3.56 -12.80 -2.38
CA SER A 115 2.48 -13.67 -2.85
C SER A 115 1.37 -13.71 -1.81
N THR A 116 0.11 -13.64 -2.24
CA THR A 116 -1.04 -13.49 -1.36
C THR A 116 -2.07 -14.56 -1.66
N LEU A 117 -2.54 -15.29 -0.66
CA LEU A 117 -3.63 -16.23 -0.79
C LEU A 117 -4.95 -15.59 -0.29
N LEU A 118 -5.96 -15.55 -1.15
CA LEU A 118 -7.31 -15.14 -0.82
C LEU A 118 -8.17 -16.40 -0.62
N ALA A 119 -8.46 -16.73 0.64
CA ALA A 119 -9.34 -17.85 0.99
C ALA A 119 -10.78 -17.36 1.17
N GLY A 120 -11.73 -18.09 0.58
CA GLY A 120 -13.17 -17.80 0.68
C GLY A 120 -13.99 -18.67 -0.25
N GLU A 121 -15.28 -18.78 0.03
CA GLU A 121 -16.23 -19.52 -0.81
C GLU A 121 -16.34 -18.91 -2.21
N SER A 122 -16.89 -19.67 -3.15
CA SER A 122 -17.16 -19.14 -4.49
C SER A 122 -18.15 -17.98 -4.41
N GLY A 123 -17.98 -16.96 -5.25
CA GLY A 123 -18.86 -15.78 -5.27
C GLY A 123 -18.62 -14.74 -4.17
N THR A 124 -17.65 -14.92 -3.25
CA THR A 124 -17.36 -13.94 -2.18
C THR A 124 -16.60 -12.70 -2.64
N GLY A 125 -16.29 -12.59 -3.95
CA GLY A 125 -15.63 -11.43 -4.53
C GLY A 125 -14.11 -11.48 -4.48
N LYS A 126 -13.48 -12.67 -4.41
CA LYS A 126 -12.01 -12.82 -4.39
C LYS A 126 -11.30 -12.04 -5.50
N GLU A 127 -11.85 -12.05 -6.71
CA GLU A 127 -11.29 -11.30 -7.84
C GLU A 127 -11.29 -9.78 -7.60
N LEU A 128 -12.36 -9.22 -7.03
CA LEU A 128 -12.42 -7.80 -6.65
C LEU A 128 -11.33 -7.43 -5.64
N PHE A 129 -11.08 -8.32 -4.67
CA PHE A 129 -9.97 -8.13 -3.72
C PHE A 129 -8.62 -8.17 -4.42
N ALA A 130 -8.40 -9.12 -5.35
CA ALA A 130 -7.16 -9.23 -6.11
C ALA A 130 -6.92 -7.99 -6.99
N GLN A 131 -7.95 -7.47 -7.67
CA GLN A 131 -7.89 -6.22 -8.42
C GLN A 131 -7.54 -5.02 -7.54
N ASN A 132 -8.13 -4.94 -6.34
CA ASN A 132 -7.82 -3.87 -5.39
C ASN A 132 -6.39 -3.98 -4.85
N ILE A 133 -5.89 -5.19 -4.56
CA ILE A 133 -4.49 -5.43 -4.18
C ILE A 133 -3.55 -4.93 -5.29
N HIS A 134 -3.85 -5.24 -6.55
CA HIS A 134 -3.06 -4.77 -7.69
C HIS A 134 -3.09 -3.24 -7.80
N SER A 135 -4.25 -2.61 -7.79
CA SER A 135 -4.43 -1.15 -7.95
C SER A 135 -3.68 -0.34 -6.89
N HIS A 136 -3.53 -0.91 -5.68
CA HIS A 136 -2.84 -0.25 -4.56
C HIS A 136 -1.39 -0.72 -4.36
N SER A 137 -0.90 -1.61 -5.24
CA SER A 137 0.46 -2.15 -5.13
C SER A 137 1.55 -1.22 -5.68
N GLY A 138 1.17 -0.20 -6.43
CA GLY A 138 2.11 0.66 -7.18
C GLY A 138 2.77 -0.01 -8.39
N ARG A 139 2.38 -1.25 -8.74
CA ARG A 139 2.91 -1.96 -9.91
C ARG A 139 2.29 -1.41 -11.19
N ALA A 140 3.13 -1.07 -12.17
CA ALA A 140 2.70 -0.46 -13.43
C ALA A 140 2.29 -1.47 -14.51
N GLY A 141 2.64 -2.76 -14.35
CA GLY A 141 2.28 -3.83 -15.27
C GLY A 141 0.79 -4.18 -15.21
N LYS A 142 0.36 -5.11 -16.05
CA LYS A 142 -1.05 -5.49 -16.16
C LYS A 142 -1.52 -6.35 -14.98
N PHE A 143 -2.82 -6.25 -14.67
CA PHE A 143 -3.55 -7.26 -13.93
C PHE A 143 -4.04 -8.32 -14.89
N VAL A 144 -3.62 -9.57 -14.72
CA VAL A 144 -4.02 -10.71 -15.53
C VAL A 144 -4.73 -11.71 -14.64
N ALA A 145 -5.99 -11.99 -14.90
CA ALA A 145 -6.78 -12.99 -14.18
C ALA A 145 -6.86 -14.29 -14.98
N VAL A 146 -6.70 -15.40 -14.29
CA VAL A 146 -6.79 -16.76 -14.85
C VAL A 146 -7.62 -17.62 -13.93
N ASN A 147 -8.68 -18.22 -14.44
CA ASN A 147 -9.41 -19.24 -13.69
C ASN A 147 -8.86 -20.62 -14.10
N CYS A 148 -8.21 -21.31 -13.16
CA CYS A 148 -7.55 -22.58 -13.42
C CYS A 148 -8.54 -23.70 -13.73
N ALA A 149 -9.77 -23.65 -13.22
CA ALA A 149 -10.81 -24.64 -13.51
C ALA A 149 -11.40 -24.51 -14.91
N SER A 150 -11.33 -23.32 -15.53
CA SER A 150 -11.94 -23.05 -16.84
C SER A 150 -11.10 -23.52 -18.02
N ILE A 151 -9.84 -23.88 -17.81
CA ILE A 151 -8.88 -24.24 -18.86
C ILE A 151 -8.56 -25.72 -18.76
N PRO A 152 -8.70 -26.51 -19.86
CA PRO A 152 -8.26 -27.88 -19.85
C PRO A 152 -6.80 -28.03 -19.41
N GLY A 153 -6.50 -28.97 -18.50
CA GLY A 153 -5.19 -29.12 -17.88
C GLY A 153 -4.02 -29.19 -18.87
N GLU A 154 -4.22 -29.88 -20.01
CA GLU A 154 -3.22 -30.00 -21.09
C GLU A 154 -2.87 -28.65 -21.74
N LEU A 155 -3.80 -27.68 -21.72
CA LEU A 155 -3.60 -26.35 -22.30
C LEU A 155 -3.15 -25.33 -21.27
N LEU A 156 -3.43 -25.57 -20.00
CA LEU A 156 -3.18 -24.62 -18.93
C LEU A 156 -1.69 -24.26 -18.81
N GLU A 157 -0.80 -25.25 -18.96
CA GLU A 157 0.64 -25.03 -18.95
C GLU A 157 1.08 -24.10 -20.07
N SER A 158 0.64 -24.38 -21.28
CA SER A 158 0.97 -23.58 -22.47
C SER A 158 0.39 -22.17 -22.40
N GLN A 159 -0.80 -22.00 -21.82
CA GLN A 159 -1.39 -20.69 -21.61
C GLN A 159 -0.67 -19.88 -20.54
N LEU A 160 -0.27 -20.51 -19.43
CA LEU A 160 0.44 -19.80 -18.36
C LEU A 160 1.87 -19.43 -18.74
N PHE A 161 2.66 -20.40 -19.20
CA PHE A 161 4.10 -20.22 -19.41
C PHE A 161 4.49 -19.92 -20.87
N GLY A 162 3.52 -20.05 -21.81
CA GLY A 162 3.78 -19.89 -23.23
C GLY A 162 4.39 -21.15 -23.86
N HIS A 163 4.60 -21.08 -25.17
CA HIS A 163 5.20 -22.18 -25.94
C HIS A 163 5.97 -21.66 -27.16
N VAL A 164 6.94 -22.43 -27.60
CA VAL A 164 7.60 -22.20 -28.89
C VAL A 164 6.84 -22.86 -30.01
N ARG A 165 7.04 -22.39 -31.24
CA ARG A 165 6.46 -23.01 -32.43
C ARG A 165 6.88 -24.49 -32.51
N GLY A 166 5.90 -25.37 -32.73
CA GLY A 166 6.15 -26.83 -32.86
C GLY A 166 6.26 -27.57 -31.51
N ALA A 167 5.98 -26.93 -30.38
CA ALA A 167 6.08 -27.52 -29.04
C ALA A 167 5.08 -28.73 -28.84
N PHE A 168 3.94 -28.68 -29.53
CA PHE A 168 2.92 -29.73 -29.53
C PHE A 168 2.10 -29.68 -30.83
N THR A 169 1.28 -30.69 -31.08
CA THR A 169 0.37 -30.74 -32.23
C THR A 169 -0.62 -29.59 -32.17
N GLY A 170 -0.51 -28.65 -33.09
CA GLY A 170 -1.31 -27.39 -33.09
C GLY A 170 -0.55 -26.12 -32.66
N ALA A 171 0.68 -26.20 -32.20
CA ALA A 171 1.52 -25.04 -31.89
C ALA A 171 2.09 -24.40 -33.20
N VAL A 172 1.21 -23.79 -33.99
CA VAL A 172 1.58 -23.20 -35.30
C VAL A 172 2.42 -21.91 -35.12
N LYS A 173 2.17 -21.16 -34.04
CA LYS A 173 2.91 -19.91 -33.67
C LYS A 173 3.43 -20.05 -32.26
N ALA A 174 4.46 -19.31 -31.91
CA ALA A 174 4.88 -19.16 -30.52
C ALA A 174 3.93 -18.26 -29.75
N SER A 175 3.80 -18.48 -28.44
CA SER A 175 3.01 -17.67 -27.50
C SER A 175 3.83 -17.34 -26.26
N ASP A 176 3.78 -16.10 -25.81
CA ASP A 176 4.53 -15.63 -24.65
C ASP A 176 3.97 -16.10 -23.30
N GLY A 177 2.71 -16.49 -23.25
CA GLY A 177 2.02 -16.93 -22.03
C GLY A 177 1.54 -15.78 -21.14
N LEU A 178 0.62 -16.14 -20.23
CA LEU A 178 -0.07 -15.18 -19.34
C LEU A 178 0.86 -14.65 -18.25
N VAL A 179 1.78 -15.46 -17.73
CA VAL A 179 2.78 -15.03 -16.74
C VAL A 179 3.62 -13.87 -17.31
N LYS A 180 4.14 -14.02 -18.53
CA LYS A 180 4.92 -12.98 -19.19
C LYS A 180 4.08 -11.75 -19.51
N SER A 181 2.80 -11.93 -19.84
CA SER A 181 1.87 -10.82 -20.09
C SER A 181 1.59 -9.99 -18.82
N ALA A 182 1.79 -10.57 -17.64
CA ALA A 182 1.64 -9.93 -16.34
C ALA A 182 2.95 -9.32 -15.81
N ASP A 183 4.03 -9.32 -16.60
CA ASP A 183 5.34 -8.82 -16.17
C ASP A 183 5.27 -7.35 -15.71
N GLY A 184 5.93 -7.04 -14.59
CA GLY A 184 5.80 -5.76 -13.88
C GLY A 184 4.45 -5.56 -13.18
N GLY A 185 3.52 -6.51 -13.28
CA GLY A 185 2.14 -6.44 -12.80
C GLY A 185 1.77 -7.53 -11.81
N THR A 186 0.52 -8.02 -11.91
CA THR A 186 -0.05 -9.04 -11.01
C THR A 186 -0.75 -10.12 -11.81
N LEU A 187 -0.47 -11.38 -11.50
CA LEU A 187 -1.22 -12.54 -11.97
C LEU A 187 -2.13 -13.03 -10.83
N PHE A 188 -3.42 -13.05 -11.08
CA PHE A 188 -4.43 -13.62 -10.20
C PHE A 188 -4.82 -15.01 -10.70
N LEU A 189 -4.64 -16.01 -9.85
CA LEU A 189 -4.97 -17.41 -10.12
C LEU A 189 -6.20 -17.79 -9.31
N ASP A 190 -7.37 -17.78 -9.96
CA ASP A 190 -8.60 -18.22 -9.31
C ASP A 190 -8.69 -19.76 -9.36
N GLU A 191 -9.34 -20.34 -8.36
CA GLU A 191 -9.51 -21.80 -8.18
C GLU A 191 -8.18 -22.58 -8.36
N ILE A 192 -7.13 -22.09 -7.67
CA ILE A 192 -5.78 -22.68 -7.77
C ILE A 192 -5.73 -24.16 -7.32
N GLY A 193 -6.69 -24.58 -6.50
CA GLY A 193 -6.84 -25.97 -6.07
C GLY A 193 -7.12 -26.95 -7.20
N ASP A 194 -7.67 -26.48 -8.32
CA ASP A 194 -7.97 -27.28 -9.51
C ASP A 194 -6.79 -27.43 -10.48
N MET A 195 -5.63 -26.85 -10.13
CA MET A 195 -4.43 -26.95 -10.95
C MET A 195 -3.89 -28.40 -10.92
N PRO A 196 -3.58 -29.00 -12.10
CA PRO A 196 -2.97 -30.31 -12.18
C PRO A 196 -1.66 -30.41 -11.39
N LEU A 197 -1.42 -31.53 -10.72
CA LEU A 197 -0.24 -31.76 -9.87
C LEU A 197 1.10 -31.50 -10.58
N GLU A 198 1.21 -31.91 -11.84
CA GLU A 198 2.41 -31.66 -12.66
C GLU A 198 2.69 -30.18 -12.82
N LEU A 199 1.64 -29.39 -13.00
CA LEU A 199 1.74 -27.95 -13.17
C LEU A 199 2.04 -27.23 -11.86
N GLN A 200 1.56 -27.75 -10.72
CA GLN A 200 1.90 -27.21 -9.39
C GLN A 200 3.41 -27.19 -9.16
N SER A 201 4.13 -28.23 -9.56
CA SER A 201 5.60 -28.28 -9.44
C SER A 201 6.28 -27.19 -10.26
N LYS A 202 5.79 -26.91 -11.47
CA LYS A 202 6.31 -25.83 -12.33
C LYS A 202 5.97 -24.46 -11.77
N MET A 203 4.76 -24.32 -11.22
CA MET A 203 4.35 -23.08 -10.55
C MET A 203 5.20 -22.81 -9.31
N LEU A 204 5.49 -23.82 -8.50
CA LEU A 204 6.37 -23.67 -7.33
C LEU A 204 7.78 -23.20 -7.75
N ARG A 205 8.32 -23.80 -8.79
CA ARG A 205 9.62 -23.40 -9.34
C ARG A 205 9.60 -21.95 -9.81
N PHE A 206 8.56 -21.54 -10.54
CA PHE A 206 8.37 -20.14 -10.94
C PHE A 206 8.32 -19.18 -9.75
N LEU A 207 7.59 -19.52 -8.68
CA LEU A 207 7.51 -18.71 -7.47
C LEU A 207 8.88 -18.53 -6.78
N GLN A 208 9.73 -19.55 -6.83
CA GLN A 208 11.07 -19.53 -6.20
C GLN A 208 12.11 -18.82 -7.06
N GLU A 209 12.17 -19.18 -8.36
CA GLU A 209 13.23 -18.73 -9.27
C GLU A 209 12.90 -17.41 -9.99
N ARG A 210 11.62 -17.01 -10.01
CA ARG A 210 11.14 -15.83 -10.76
C ARG A 210 11.49 -15.91 -12.25
N THR A 211 11.56 -17.11 -12.78
CA THR A 211 11.80 -17.40 -14.21
C THR A 211 10.73 -18.32 -14.74
N ILE A 212 10.39 -18.18 -16.02
CA ILE A 212 9.51 -19.08 -16.74
C ILE A 212 10.29 -19.79 -17.85
N GLN A 213 9.87 -21.02 -18.17
CA GLN A 213 10.38 -21.78 -19.27
C GLN A 213 9.21 -22.14 -20.20
N PRO A 214 9.11 -21.55 -21.41
CA PRO A 214 8.06 -21.87 -22.36
C PRO A 214 8.08 -23.35 -22.76
N VAL A 215 6.92 -23.93 -23.01
CA VAL A 215 6.79 -25.35 -23.45
C VAL A 215 7.57 -25.55 -24.75
N GLY A 216 8.39 -26.61 -24.78
CA GLY A 216 9.25 -26.94 -25.91
C GLY A 216 10.56 -26.11 -25.97
N SER A 217 10.83 -25.25 -25.00
CA SER A 217 12.05 -24.44 -24.92
C SER A 217 12.91 -24.86 -23.73
N THR A 218 14.25 -24.73 -23.87
CA THR A 218 15.20 -24.86 -22.77
C THR A 218 15.58 -23.50 -22.18
N LYS A 219 15.13 -22.38 -22.80
CA LYS A 219 15.45 -21.04 -22.37
C LYS A 219 14.59 -20.61 -21.20
N GLN A 220 15.24 -20.16 -20.11
CA GLN A 220 14.58 -19.49 -19.00
C GLN A 220 14.46 -18.00 -19.28
N VAL A 221 13.31 -17.42 -18.94
CA VAL A 221 12.99 -15.99 -19.11
C VAL A 221 12.67 -15.44 -17.74
N PRO A 222 13.43 -14.46 -17.22
CA PRO A 222 13.12 -13.80 -15.96
C PRO A 222 11.85 -12.96 -16.10
N VAL A 223 11.02 -12.95 -15.05
CA VAL A 223 9.79 -12.16 -14.97
C VAL A 223 9.57 -11.67 -13.55
N ASP A 224 9.08 -10.43 -13.42
CA ASP A 224 8.71 -9.84 -12.13
C ASP A 224 7.19 -9.76 -12.00
N VAL A 225 6.56 -10.83 -11.55
CA VAL A 225 5.11 -10.93 -11.41
C VAL A 225 4.73 -11.16 -9.95
N ARG A 226 3.80 -10.35 -9.45
CA ARG A 226 3.14 -10.62 -8.17
C ARG A 226 2.05 -11.66 -8.37
N ILE A 227 1.96 -12.63 -7.45
CA ILE A 227 0.91 -13.67 -7.48
C ILE A 227 -0.12 -13.41 -6.37
N VAL A 228 -1.38 -13.50 -6.76
CA VAL A 228 -2.54 -13.46 -5.86
C VAL A 228 -3.41 -14.66 -6.14
#